data_bc6a5c82774802c1be98e5897e64f370
#
_entry.id   bc6a5c82774802c1be98e5897e64f370
#
_cell.length_a   1.000
_cell.length_b   1.000
_cell.length_c   1.000
_cell.angle_alpha   90.00
_cell.angle_beta   90.00
_cell.angle_gamma   90.00
#
_symmetry.space_group_name_H-M   'P 1'
#
loop_
_entity.id
_entity.type
_entity.pdbx_description
1 polymer ?
#
loop_
_entity_poly.entity_id
_entity_poly.type
_entity_poly.pdbx_seq_one_letter_code
_entity_poly.pdbx_strand_id
1 'polypeptide(L)'
;MSSEEKAEHAKAAGADEVINYKADPVPDRVREITGGRGVDRIVEVDIAGNATLVPKIIAQGGLCAAYGSNAAQACFDFGPMILSGAAVRFFIVYELSAAARERGVSDLTRWMEEGRVKHAIATKMALERTTEAHELLEQGKVIGNIVLEP
;
A
#
# COMPACT_ATOMS: atom_id res chain seq x y z
N MET A 1 -5.70 -6.31 -5.96
CA MET A 1 -5.42 -5.65 -7.25
C MET A 1 -6.71 -5.56 -8.07
N SER A 2 -6.80 -4.72 -9.11
CA SER A 2 -8.04 -4.52 -9.89
C SER A 2 -7.96 -5.05 -11.33
N SER A 3 -6.80 -5.57 -11.75
CA SER A 3 -6.57 -6.19 -13.06
C SER A 3 -5.42 -7.18 -12.99
N GLU A 4 -5.35 -8.07 -13.97
CA GLU A 4 -4.29 -9.08 -14.10
C GLU A 4 -2.92 -8.42 -14.33
N GLU A 5 -2.84 -7.42 -15.18
CA GLU A 5 -1.62 -6.65 -15.44
C GLU A 5 -1.03 -6.03 -14.15
N LYS A 6 -1.90 -5.45 -13.28
CA LYS A 6 -1.48 -4.94 -11.97
C LYS A 6 -1.02 -6.06 -11.02
N ALA A 7 -1.62 -7.25 -11.14
CA ALA A 7 -1.23 -8.42 -10.36
C ALA A 7 0.16 -8.94 -10.78
N GLU A 8 0.41 -9.04 -12.08
CA GLU A 8 1.72 -9.43 -12.61
C GLU A 8 2.80 -8.44 -12.20
N HIS A 9 2.50 -7.14 -12.28
CA HIS A 9 3.41 -6.09 -11.83
C HIS A 9 3.78 -6.24 -10.34
N ALA A 10 2.79 -6.49 -9.47
CA ALA A 10 3.04 -6.69 -8.04
C ALA A 10 3.88 -7.94 -7.77
N LYS A 11 3.62 -9.04 -8.46
CA LYS A 11 4.43 -10.27 -8.37
C LYS A 11 5.87 -10.03 -8.85
N ALA A 12 6.05 -9.32 -9.96
CA ALA A 12 7.38 -8.95 -10.46
C ALA A 12 8.14 -8.04 -9.48
N ALA A 13 7.44 -7.27 -8.67
CA ALA A 13 8.00 -6.44 -7.59
C ALA A 13 8.28 -7.22 -6.29
N GLY A 14 7.94 -8.52 -6.22
CA GLY A 14 8.25 -9.40 -5.09
C GLY A 14 7.05 -9.76 -4.20
N ALA A 15 5.82 -9.54 -4.64
CA ALA A 15 4.66 -10.02 -3.90
C ALA A 15 4.52 -11.55 -4.06
N ASP A 16 4.46 -12.29 -2.95
CA ASP A 16 4.23 -13.72 -2.94
C ASP A 16 2.82 -14.06 -3.43
N GLU A 17 1.83 -13.30 -2.93
CA GLU A 17 0.42 -13.48 -3.25
C GLU A 17 -0.24 -12.15 -3.67
N VAL A 18 -1.22 -12.25 -4.54
CA VAL A 18 -2.00 -11.10 -5.03
C VAL A 18 -3.49 -11.43 -5.01
N ILE A 19 -4.29 -10.54 -4.44
CA ILE A 19 -5.74 -10.68 -4.37
C ILE A 19 -6.41 -9.69 -5.31
N ASN A 20 -7.29 -10.18 -6.17
CA ASN A 20 -8.15 -9.33 -6.98
C ASN A 20 -9.42 -8.98 -6.19
N TYR A 21 -9.41 -7.83 -5.52
CA TYR A 21 -10.51 -7.40 -4.66
C TYR A 21 -11.84 -7.15 -5.39
N LYS A 22 -11.85 -7.13 -6.73
CA LYS A 22 -13.08 -7.03 -7.53
C LYS A 22 -13.74 -8.38 -7.79
N ALA A 23 -12.96 -9.46 -7.75
CA ALA A 23 -13.42 -10.81 -8.02
C ALA A 23 -13.48 -11.66 -6.75
N ASP A 24 -12.59 -11.42 -5.80
CA ASP A 24 -12.39 -12.26 -4.64
C ASP A 24 -12.80 -11.56 -3.33
N PRO A 25 -13.44 -12.26 -2.40
CA PRO A 25 -13.66 -11.77 -1.04
C PRO A 25 -12.32 -11.72 -0.28
N VAL A 26 -11.75 -10.52 -0.16
CA VAL A 26 -10.41 -10.31 0.43
C VAL A 26 -10.22 -10.99 1.80
N PRO A 27 -11.18 -10.94 2.76
CA PRO A 27 -11.01 -11.61 4.03
C PRO A 27 -10.83 -13.12 3.93
N ASP A 28 -11.57 -13.77 3.03
CA ASP A 28 -11.52 -15.23 2.85
C ASP A 28 -10.19 -15.64 2.20
N ARG A 29 -9.74 -14.88 1.19
CA ARG A 29 -8.44 -15.12 0.57
C ARG A 29 -7.28 -14.90 1.54
N VAL A 30 -7.32 -13.84 2.35
CA VAL A 30 -6.29 -13.64 3.39
C VAL A 30 -6.30 -14.79 4.40
N ARG A 31 -7.48 -15.26 4.81
CA ARG A 31 -7.61 -16.39 5.74
C ARG A 31 -7.03 -17.67 5.14
N GLU A 32 -7.30 -17.93 3.88
CA GLU A 32 -6.74 -19.08 3.15
C GLU A 32 -5.21 -19.02 3.07
N ILE A 33 -4.66 -17.89 2.59
CA ILE A 33 -3.21 -17.69 2.43
C ILE A 33 -2.46 -17.82 3.76
N THR A 34 -3.06 -17.31 4.85
CA THR A 34 -2.41 -17.26 6.17
C THR A 34 -2.77 -18.43 7.10
N GLY A 35 -3.49 -19.44 6.62
CA GLY A 35 -3.97 -20.53 7.45
C GLY A 35 -4.90 -20.08 8.59
N GLY A 36 -5.71 -19.05 8.37
CA GLY A 36 -6.64 -18.48 9.34
C GLY A 36 -6.05 -17.44 10.30
N ARG A 37 -4.75 -17.21 10.29
CA ARG A 37 -4.04 -16.35 11.25
C ARG A 37 -4.26 -14.85 10.99
N GLY A 38 -4.44 -14.46 9.74
CA GLY A 38 -4.41 -13.07 9.31
C GLY A 38 -2.98 -12.55 9.09
N VAL A 39 -2.85 -11.26 8.77
CA VAL A 39 -1.57 -10.61 8.46
C VAL A 39 -1.04 -9.83 9.65
N ASP A 40 0.26 -9.92 9.92
CA ASP A 40 0.89 -9.25 11.07
C ASP A 40 1.03 -7.75 10.85
N ARG A 41 1.16 -7.31 9.58
CA ARG A 41 1.36 -5.91 9.21
C ARG A 41 0.49 -5.54 8.02
N ILE A 42 -0.16 -4.39 8.14
CA ILE A 42 -0.89 -3.74 7.05
C ILE A 42 -0.25 -2.38 6.81
N VAL A 43 0.07 -2.08 5.56
CA VAL A 43 0.49 -0.74 5.12
C VAL A 43 -0.69 -0.16 4.34
N GLU A 44 -1.29 0.91 4.86
CA GLU A 44 -2.60 1.37 4.42
C GLU A 44 -2.56 2.83 3.94
N VAL A 45 -2.97 3.02 2.68
CA VAL A 45 -3.02 4.35 2.04
C VAL A 45 -4.41 4.97 2.07
N ASP A 46 -5.46 4.17 2.26
CA ASP A 46 -6.86 4.62 2.30
C ASP A 46 -7.61 4.02 3.50
N ILE A 47 -7.25 4.48 4.69
CA ILE A 47 -7.77 3.91 5.93
C ILE A 47 -9.29 4.07 6.05
N ALA A 48 -9.88 5.14 5.54
CA ALA A 48 -11.34 5.33 5.59
C ALA A 48 -12.07 4.29 4.73
N GLY A 49 -11.58 4.03 3.51
CA GLY A 49 -12.15 3.03 2.62
C GLY A 49 -11.99 1.59 3.13
N ASN A 50 -10.93 1.33 3.91
CA ASN A 50 -10.57 -0.02 4.36
C ASN A 50 -10.78 -0.27 5.87
N ALA A 51 -11.32 0.69 6.63
CA ALA A 51 -11.49 0.57 8.09
C ALA A 51 -12.28 -0.68 8.53
N THR A 52 -13.30 -1.07 7.76
CA THR A 52 -14.09 -2.28 8.03
C THR A 52 -13.43 -3.57 7.54
N LEU A 53 -12.43 -3.47 6.68
CA LEU A 53 -11.65 -4.60 6.19
C LEU A 53 -10.52 -4.97 7.16
N VAL A 54 -9.81 -3.97 7.69
CA VAL A 54 -8.66 -4.15 8.58
C VAL A 54 -8.94 -5.18 9.70
N PRO A 55 -10.02 -5.07 10.50
CA PRO A 55 -10.27 -6.01 11.59
C PRO A 55 -10.58 -7.45 11.13
N LYS A 56 -10.92 -7.65 9.86
CA LYS A 56 -11.23 -8.97 9.29
C LYS A 56 -10.00 -9.72 8.79
N ILE A 57 -8.90 -9.01 8.58
CA ILE A 57 -7.68 -9.57 7.97
C ILE A 57 -6.45 -9.48 8.86
N ILE A 58 -6.48 -8.64 9.90
CA ILE A 58 -5.32 -8.44 10.78
C ILE A 58 -5.16 -9.61 11.76
N ALA A 59 -3.93 -10.02 12.01
CA ALA A 59 -3.61 -11.05 12.99
C ALA A 59 -3.71 -10.52 14.43
N GLN A 60 -3.74 -11.44 15.39
CA GLN A 60 -3.66 -11.14 16.81
C GLN A 60 -2.41 -10.29 17.10
N GLY A 61 -2.59 -9.13 17.75
CA GLY A 61 -1.51 -8.18 18.04
C GLY A 61 -0.90 -7.52 16.81
N GLY A 62 -1.55 -7.62 15.65
CA GLY A 62 -1.07 -7.02 14.41
C GLY A 62 -1.05 -5.50 14.42
N LEU A 63 -0.35 -4.90 13.46
CA LEU A 63 -0.23 -3.45 13.31
C LEU A 63 -0.65 -3.01 11.92
N CYS A 64 -1.61 -2.09 11.84
CA CYS A 64 -1.93 -1.34 10.63
C CYS A 64 -1.22 0.02 10.68
N ALA A 65 -0.32 0.27 9.75
CA ALA A 65 0.36 1.56 9.57
C ALA A 65 -0.38 2.36 8.48
N ALA A 66 -1.13 3.37 8.88
CA ALA A 66 -1.95 4.18 7.99
C ALA A 66 -1.30 5.55 7.72
N TYR A 67 -1.13 5.88 6.44
CA TYR A 67 -0.49 7.12 6.00
C TYR A 67 -1.33 7.94 5.03
N GLY A 68 -2.54 7.50 4.71
CA GLY A 68 -3.47 8.20 3.85
C GLY A 68 -4.93 7.82 4.10
N SER A 69 -5.81 8.63 3.55
CA SER A 69 -7.26 8.42 3.60
C SER A 69 -7.95 9.23 2.51
N ASN A 70 -9.00 8.68 1.90
CA ASN A 70 -9.87 9.37 0.96
C ASN A 70 -10.99 10.19 1.65
N ALA A 71 -11.14 10.05 2.97
CA ALA A 71 -12.13 10.77 3.76
C ALA A 71 -11.57 11.19 5.11
N ALA A 72 -12.22 12.18 5.75
CA ALA A 72 -11.80 12.73 7.02
C ALA A 72 -12.06 11.81 8.22
N GLN A 73 -12.88 10.79 8.06
CA GLN A 73 -13.27 9.88 9.14
C GLN A 73 -13.11 8.43 8.71
N ALA A 74 -12.61 7.60 9.63
CA ALA A 74 -12.52 6.15 9.47
C ALA A 74 -13.22 5.47 10.64
N CYS A 75 -14.16 4.55 10.34
CA CYS A 75 -14.95 3.84 11.36
C CYS A 75 -14.52 2.37 11.41
N PHE A 76 -14.08 1.92 12.57
CA PHE A 76 -13.70 0.53 12.82
C PHE A 76 -14.77 -0.21 13.63
N ASP A 77 -14.93 -1.49 13.34
CA ASP A 77 -15.75 -2.37 14.17
C ASP A 77 -15.01 -2.65 15.50
N PHE A 78 -15.51 -2.08 16.59
CA PHE A 78 -14.88 -2.14 17.90
C PHE A 78 -14.64 -3.58 18.39
N GLY A 79 -15.67 -4.44 18.27
CA GLY A 79 -15.59 -5.82 18.76
C GLY A 79 -14.42 -6.62 18.16
N PRO A 80 -14.31 -6.73 16.84
CA PRO A 80 -13.14 -7.38 16.21
C PRO A 80 -11.80 -6.73 16.55
N MET A 81 -11.74 -5.40 16.64
CA MET A 81 -10.49 -4.70 16.99
C MET A 81 -10.03 -4.99 18.42
N ILE A 82 -10.93 -4.97 19.41
CA ILE A 82 -10.54 -5.28 20.80
C ILE A 82 -10.17 -6.75 20.97
N LEU A 83 -10.86 -7.66 20.29
CA LEU A 83 -10.57 -9.09 20.36
C LEU A 83 -9.22 -9.44 19.72
N SER A 84 -8.85 -8.77 18.62
CA SER A 84 -7.55 -8.98 17.99
C SER A 84 -6.39 -8.35 18.77
N GLY A 85 -6.65 -7.36 19.64
CA GLY A 85 -5.61 -6.57 20.27
C GLY A 85 -4.71 -5.83 19.26
N ALA A 86 -5.21 -5.65 18.03
CA ALA A 86 -4.48 -4.99 16.97
C ALA A 86 -4.38 -3.48 17.21
N ALA A 87 -3.35 -2.86 16.64
CA ALA A 87 -3.15 -1.42 16.70
C ALA A 87 -3.24 -0.79 15.32
N VAL A 88 -3.79 0.42 15.26
CA VAL A 88 -3.69 1.30 14.08
C VAL A 88 -2.77 2.45 14.46
N ARG A 89 -1.70 2.64 13.70
CA ARG A 89 -0.77 3.74 13.86
C ARG A 89 -0.87 4.66 12.67
N PHE A 90 -1.22 5.90 12.92
CA PHE A 90 -1.20 6.96 11.92
C PHE A 90 0.15 7.63 11.89
N PHE A 91 0.63 7.94 10.70
CA PHE A 91 1.84 8.73 10.53
C PHE A 91 1.78 9.55 9.24
N ILE A 92 2.52 10.63 9.22
CA ILE A 92 2.78 11.41 8.02
C ILE A 92 4.30 11.52 7.84
N VAL A 93 4.76 11.29 6.62
CA VAL A 93 6.20 11.21 6.33
C VAL A 93 6.95 12.52 6.63
N TYR A 94 6.25 13.64 6.56
CA TYR A 94 6.82 14.97 6.83
C TYR A 94 7.12 15.19 8.32
N GLU A 95 6.42 14.50 9.21
CA GLU A 95 6.55 14.61 10.68
C GLU A 95 7.39 13.48 11.30
N LEU A 96 8.07 12.70 10.49
CA LEU A 96 8.98 11.68 11.00
C LEU A 96 10.12 12.33 11.80
N SER A 97 10.48 11.72 12.93
CA SER A 97 11.67 12.14 13.67
C SER A 97 12.92 12.06 12.79
N ALA A 98 13.92 12.90 13.07
CA ALA A 98 15.18 12.89 12.31
C ALA A 98 15.80 11.46 12.27
N ALA A 99 15.81 10.75 13.39
CA ALA A 99 16.32 9.38 13.45
C ALA A 99 15.50 8.38 12.63
N ALA A 100 14.17 8.52 12.57
CA ALA A 100 13.33 7.65 11.74
C ALA A 100 13.55 7.92 10.24
N ARG A 101 13.68 9.20 9.88
CA ARG A 101 13.98 9.63 8.51
C ARG A 101 15.35 9.11 8.06
N GLU A 102 16.38 9.30 8.87
CA GLU A 102 17.74 8.84 8.59
C GLU A 102 17.78 7.32 8.37
N ARG A 103 17.15 6.53 9.24
CA ARG A 103 17.04 5.08 9.04
C ARG A 103 16.33 4.73 7.74
N GLY A 104 15.18 5.38 7.46
CA GLY A 104 14.43 5.12 6.24
C GLY A 104 15.23 5.42 4.97
N VAL A 105 15.95 6.56 4.94
CA VAL A 105 16.84 6.92 3.83
C VAL A 105 17.98 5.92 3.70
N SER A 106 18.64 5.56 4.80
CA SER A 106 19.75 4.59 4.81
C SER A 106 19.30 3.21 4.29
N ASP A 107 18.16 2.70 4.77
CA ASP A 107 17.62 1.42 4.33
C ASP A 107 17.25 1.44 2.85
N LEU A 108 16.58 2.50 2.39
CA LEU A 108 16.20 2.65 0.98
C LEU A 108 17.44 2.73 0.08
N THR A 109 18.46 3.52 0.46
CA THR A 109 19.72 3.64 -0.30
C THR A 109 20.39 2.28 -0.43
N ARG A 110 20.53 1.55 0.68
CA ARG A 110 21.09 0.21 0.68
C ARG A 110 20.31 -0.75 -0.24
N TRP A 111 18.98 -0.77 -0.17
CA TRP A 111 18.17 -1.64 -1.04
C TRP A 111 18.28 -1.28 -2.51
N MET A 112 18.47 0.01 -2.84
CA MET A 112 18.72 0.45 -4.21
C MET A 112 20.08 -0.03 -4.69
N GLU A 113 21.15 0.10 -3.88
CA GLU A 113 22.50 -0.37 -4.17
C GLU A 113 22.56 -1.90 -4.35
N GLU A 114 21.79 -2.64 -3.55
CA GLU A 114 21.63 -4.10 -3.64
C GLU A 114 20.74 -4.54 -4.84
N GLY A 115 20.16 -3.62 -5.60
CA GLY A 115 19.26 -3.93 -6.72
C GLY A 115 17.91 -4.55 -6.30
N ARG A 116 17.53 -4.40 -5.04
CA ARG A 116 16.29 -4.99 -4.48
C ARG A 116 15.05 -4.15 -4.75
N VAL A 117 15.21 -2.90 -5.16
CA VAL A 117 14.09 -1.99 -5.45
C VAL A 117 13.72 -2.09 -6.92
N LYS A 118 12.46 -2.37 -7.20
CA LYS A 118 11.90 -2.32 -8.55
C LYS A 118 11.24 -0.97 -8.79
N HIS A 119 11.78 -0.20 -9.72
CA HIS A 119 11.21 1.09 -10.09
C HIS A 119 10.12 0.90 -11.16
N ALA A 120 8.88 1.20 -10.78
CA ALA A 120 7.75 1.18 -11.69
C ALA A 120 7.67 2.51 -12.44
N ILE A 121 8.43 2.68 -13.51
CA ILE A 121 8.36 3.84 -14.40
C ILE A 121 7.49 3.44 -15.59
N ALA A 122 6.28 4.00 -15.65
CA ALA A 122 5.35 3.73 -16.75
C ALA A 122 5.75 4.45 -18.03
N THR A 123 6.15 5.71 -17.90
CA THR A 123 6.63 6.53 -19.04
C THR A 123 7.49 7.68 -18.56
N LYS A 124 8.32 8.18 -19.47
CA LYS A 124 9.06 9.42 -19.32
C LYS A 124 8.55 10.44 -20.33
N MET A 125 8.36 11.67 -19.89
CA MET A 125 7.81 12.73 -20.71
C MET A 125 8.61 14.03 -20.48
N ALA A 126 8.68 14.88 -21.50
CA ALA A 126 9.25 16.21 -21.33
C ALA A 126 8.43 17.04 -20.35
N LEU A 127 9.07 17.93 -19.59
CA LEU A 127 8.44 18.75 -18.56
C LEU A 127 7.28 19.60 -19.13
N GLU A 128 7.40 20.05 -20.36
CA GLU A 128 6.38 20.84 -21.07
C GLU A 128 5.06 20.06 -21.24
N ARG A 129 5.09 18.72 -21.16
CA ARG A 129 3.92 17.85 -21.26
C ARG A 129 3.26 17.55 -19.91
N THR A 130 3.50 18.37 -18.88
CA THR A 130 2.96 18.19 -17.52
C THR A 130 1.44 18.03 -17.52
N THR A 131 0.71 18.82 -18.31
CA THR A 131 -0.76 18.71 -18.41
C THR A 131 -1.19 17.32 -18.86
N GLU A 132 -0.57 16.80 -19.92
CA GLU A 132 -0.86 15.44 -20.42
C GLU A 132 -0.53 14.36 -19.40
N ALA A 133 0.57 14.53 -18.65
CA ALA A 133 0.93 13.60 -17.57
C ALA A 133 -0.15 13.55 -16.47
N HIS A 134 -0.73 14.69 -16.09
CA HIS A 134 -1.86 14.74 -15.15
C HIS A 134 -3.10 14.04 -15.71
N GLU A 135 -3.46 14.30 -16.96
CA GLU A 135 -4.60 13.66 -17.61
C GLU A 135 -4.46 12.14 -17.66
N LEU A 136 -3.27 11.62 -17.96
CA LEU A 136 -2.98 10.18 -17.94
C LEU A 136 -3.14 9.57 -16.56
N LEU A 137 -2.69 10.26 -15.50
CA LEU A 137 -2.86 9.80 -14.13
C LEU A 137 -4.34 9.78 -13.70
N GLU A 138 -5.10 10.83 -14.03
CA GLU A 138 -6.52 10.95 -13.71
C GLU A 138 -7.36 9.85 -14.37
N GLN A 139 -6.97 9.38 -15.54
CA GLN A 139 -7.60 8.24 -16.22
C GLN A 139 -7.40 6.90 -15.48
N GLY A 140 -6.48 6.83 -14.50
CA GLY A 140 -6.20 5.63 -13.70
C GLY A 140 -5.65 4.43 -14.48
N LYS A 141 -5.16 4.65 -15.71
CA LYS A 141 -4.62 3.62 -16.61
C LYS A 141 -3.12 3.39 -16.46
N VAL A 142 -2.44 4.28 -15.74
CA VAL A 142 -0.99 4.22 -15.56
C VAL A 142 -0.65 3.19 -14.49
N ILE A 143 0.26 2.26 -14.82
CA ILE A 143 0.86 1.34 -13.85
C ILE A 143 2.28 1.80 -13.57
N GLY A 144 2.49 2.36 -12.37
CA GLY A 144 3.75 2.97 -11.98
C GLY A 144 3.71 4.50 -12.02
N ASN A 145 4.87 5.11 -12.11
CA ASN A 145 5.06 6.56 -12.06
C ASN A 145 5.33 7.14 -13.45
N ILE A 146 4.85 8.34 -13.69
CA ILE A 146 5.28 9.16 -14.81
C ILE A 146 6.46 10.02 -14.35
N VAL A 147 7.55 10.00 -15.08
CA VAL A 147 8.73 10.83 -14.82
C VAL A 147 8.75 11.97 -15.81
N LEU A 148 8.81 13.20 -15.33
CA LEU A 148 8.99 14.38 -16.16
C LEU A 148 10.48 14.72 -16.19
N GLU A 149 11.03 14.87 -17.38
CA GLU A 149 12.43 15.23 -17.63
C GLU A 149 12.51 16.66 -18.14
N PRO A 150 13.43 17.49 -17.60
CA PRO A 150 13.68 18.87 -18.07
C PRO A 150 14.09 18.93 -19.54
#